data_0030dc45b92f98eb58b33f98b541fc0b
#
_entry.id   0030dc45b92f98eb58b33f98b541fc0b
#
_cell.length_a   1.000
_cell.length_b   1.000
_cell.length_c   1.000
_cell.angle_alpha   90.00
_cell.angle_beta   90.00
_cell.angle_gamma   90.00
#
_symmetry.space_group_name_H-M   'P 1'
#
loop_
_entity.id
_entity.type
_entity.pdbx_description
1 polymer ?
#
loop_
_entity_poly.entity_id
_entity_poly.type
_entity_poly.pdbx_seq_one_letter_code
_entity_poly.pdbx_strand_id
1 'polypeptide(L)'
;MTAPSRNSVGYQHRLAAVEAANPAGTIVVITDNLSSHTSASTRTWLADHPRIQHTFIPKRACWLNLQEGWWRLFRRQALAGQSFATPEEITLATKVATCQLNARARPWVWGRPPLSPRHRRRVLVYRL
;
A
#
# COMPACT_ATOMS: atom_id res chain seq x y z
N MET A 1 1.51 -11.52 -5.72
CA MET A 1 1.30 -11.50 -7.18
C MET A 1 2.34 -10.58 -7.80
N THR A 2 3.25 -11.10 -8.58
CA THR A 2 4.28 -10.34 -9.32
C THR A 2 3.73 -10.01 -10.70
N ALA A 3 3.92 -8.78 -11.18
CA ALA A 3 3.52 -8.35 -12.51
C ALA A 3 4.75 -8.02 -13.35
N PRO A 4 4.76 -8.37 -14.65
CA PRO A 4 5.91 -8.15 -15.52
C PRO A 4 6.21 -6.66 -15.80
N SER A 5 5.23 -5.78 -15.61
CA SER A 5 5.43 -4.33 -15.74
C SER A 5 4.43 -3.52 -14.94
N ARG A 6 4.77 -2.24 -14.69
CA ARG A 6 3.87 -1.25 -14.08
C ARG A 6 3.01 -0.62 -15.17
N ASN A 7 1.89 -1.25 -15.50
CA ASN A 7 0.95 -0.75 -16.49
C ASN A 7 -0.48 -0.74 -15.95
N SER A 8 -1.40 -0.14 -16.72
CA SER A 8 -2.81 -0.05 -16.35
C SER A 8 -3.48 -1.41 -16.21
N VAL A 9 -3.10 -2.39 -17.04
CA VAL A 9 -3.65 -3.75 -17.00
C VAL A 9 -3.28 -4.45 -15.68
N GLY A 10 -2.01 -4.38 -15.28
CA GLY A 10 -1.56 -4.94 -14.00
C GLY A 10 -2.22 -4.26 -12.80
N TYR A 11 -2.54 -2.97 -12.91
CA TYR A 11 -3.29 -2.24 -11.89
C TYR A 11 -4.74 -2.71 -11.80
N GLN A 12 -5.44 -2.81 -12.94
CA GLN A 12 -6.81 -3.31 -13.03
C GLN A 12 -6.93 -4.74 -12.47
N HIS A 13 -5.99 -5.64 -12.78
CA HIS A 13 -5.96 -6.99 -12.22
C HIS A 13 -5.86 -6.99 -10.68
N ARG A 14 -5.11 -6.05 -10.10
CA ARG A 14 -5.04 -5.92 -8.62
C ARG A 14 -6.35 -5.42 -8.05
N LEU A 15 -7.00 -4.46 -8.69
CA LEU A 15 -8.31 -3.97 -8.26
C LEU A 15 -9.35 -5.08 -8.34
N ALA A 16 -9.36 -5.87 -9.40
CA ALA A 16 -10.24 -7.03 -9.55
C ALA A 16 -10.01 -8.06 -8.43
N ALA A 17 -8.76 -8.32 -8.08
CA ALA A 17 -8.43 -9.24 -6.98
C ALA A 17 -8.91 -8.69 -5.61
N VAL A 18 -8.80 -7.37 -5.39
CA VAL A 18 -9.33 -6.72 -4.19
C VAL A 18 -10.85 -6.82 -4.15
N GLU A 19 -11.52 -6.58 -5.28
CA GLU A 19 -12.98 -6.69 -5.37
C GLU A 19 -13.47 -8.11 -5.12
N ALA A 20 -12.81 -9.10 -5.68
CA ALA A 20 -13.12 -10.51 -5.45
C ALA A 20 -12.93 -10.93 -3.98
N ALA A 21 -11.90 -10.39 -3.31
CA ALA A 21 -11.65 -10.65 -1.89
C ALA A 21 -12.64 -9.94 -0.96
N ASN A 22 -13.40 -8.96 -1.46
CA ASN A 22 -14.38 -8.17 -0.70
C ASN A 22 -15.74 -8.23 -1.41
N PRO A 23 -16.51 -9.29 -1.25
CA PRO A 23 -17.71 -9.54 -2.04
C PRO A 23 -18.86 -8.55 -1.77
N ALA A 24 -18.82 -7.78 -0.69
CA ALA A 24 -19.87 -6.84 -0.31
C ALA A 24 -19.32 -5.44 0.03
N GLY A 25 -20.17 -4.43 -0.14
CA GLY A 25 -19.88 -3.04 0.25
C GLY A 25 -19.08 -2.26 -0.80
N THR A 26 -18.89 -0.98 -0.52
CA THR A 26 -18.07 -0.06 -1.33
C THR A 26 -16.59 -0.22 -0.96
N ILE A 27 -15.73 -0.22 -1.97
CA ILE A 27 -14.29 -0.30 -1.82
C ILE A 27 -13.70 1.08 -2.16
N VAL A 28 -13.16 1.77 -1.16
CA VAL A 28 -12.48 3.04 -1.36
C VAL A 28 -10.99 2.79 -1.53
N VAL A 29 -10.46 3.10 -2.70
CA VAL A 29 -9.04 2.96 -3.03
C VAL A 29 -8.36 4.31 -2.94
N ILE A 30 -7.52 4.49 -1.91
CA ILE A 30 -6.69 5.68 -1.75
C ILE A 30 -5.38 5.45 -2.48
N THR A 31 -5.07 6.28 -3.47
CA THR A 31 -3.92 6.09 -4.33
C THR A 31 -3.30 7.42 -4.78
N ASP A 32 -2.07 7.36 -5.26
CA ASP A 32 -1.41 8.50 -5.88
C ASP A 32 -1.87 8.72 -7.33
N ASN A 33 -1.39 9.81 -7.94
CA ASN A 33 -1.76 10.22 -9.29
C ASN A 33 -0.85 9.59 -10.36
N LEU A 34 -0.43 8.33 -10.20
CA LEU A 34 0.34 7.63 -11.22
C LEU A 34 -0.45 7.54 -12.53
N SER A 35 0.27 7.57 -13.65
CA SER A 35 -0.35 7.48 -14.99
C SER A 35 -1.19 6.22 -15.20
N SER A 36 -0.77 5.09 -14.62
CA SER A 36 -1.54 3.84 -14.66
C SER A 36 -2.85 3.93 -13.88
N HIS A 37 -2.92 4.77 -12.84
CA HIS A 37 -4.12 4.94 -12.01
C HIS A 37 -5.13 5.90 -12.66
N THR A 38 -4.64 6.85 -13.46
CA THR A 38 -5.44 7.92 -14.10
C THR A 38 -5.66 7.71 -15.58
N SER A 39 -5.17 6.62 -16.18
CA SER A 39 -5.27 6.34 -17.61
C SER A 39 -6.73 6.22 -18.08
N ALA A 40 -6.97 6.50 -19.37
CA ALA A 40 -8.27 6.29 -19.97
C ALA A 40 -8.76 4.85 -19.80
N SER A 41 -7.88 3.87 -20.03
CA SER A 41 -8.17 2.45 -19.83
C SER A 41 -8.63 2.14 -18.40
N THR A 42 -7.97 2.70 -17.38
CA THR A 42 -8.37 2.48 -15.98
C THR A 42 -9.72 3.14 -15.67
N ARG A 43 -9.97 4.33 -16.21
CA ARG A 43 -11.28 4.99 -16.04
C ARG A 43 -12.43 4.20 -16.67
N THR A 44 -12.23 3.70 -17.88
CA THR A 44 -13.23 2.84 -18.55
C THR A 44 -13.47 1.57 -17.73
N TRP A 45 -12.41 0.91 -17.29
CA TRP A 45 -12.52 -0.29 -16.47
C TRP A 45 -13.28 -0.03 -15.15
N LEU A 46 -13.03 1.10 -14.49
CA LEU A 46 -13.74 1.49 -13.25
C LEU A 46 -15.23 1.77 -13.46
N ALA A 47 -15.64 2.23 -14.65
CA ALA A 47 -17.05 2.41 -14.97
C ALA A 47 -17.84 1.09 -14.90
N ASP A 48 -17.19 -0.03 -15.23
CA ASP A 48 -17.75 -1.38 -15.14
C ASP A 48 -17.67 -1.96 -13.70
N HIS A 49 -16.97 -1.27 -12.79
CA HIS A 49 -16.76 -1.69 -11.40
C HIS A 49 -17.19 -0.62 -10.38
N PRO A 50 -18.52 -0.31 -10.30
CA PRO A 50 -19.03 0.85 -9.55
C PRO A 50 -18.80 0.75 -8.03
N ARG A 51 -18.50 -0.44 -7.51
CA ARG A 51 -18.16 -0.64 -6.10
C ARG A 51 -16.79 -0.07 -5.74
N ILE A 52 -15.91 0.12 -6.72
CA ILE A 52 -14.56 0.64 -6.52
C ILE A 52 -14.56 2.16 -6.74
N GLN A 53 -14.27 2.89 -5.70
CA GLN A 53 -14.16 4.35 -5.74
C GLN A 53 -12.72 4.78 -5.52
N HIS A 54 -12.17 5.54 -6.46
CA HIS A 54 -10.83 6.12 -6.32
C HIS A 54 -10.87 7.44 -5.55
N THR A 55 -10.02 7.53 -4.54
CA THR A 55 -9.69 8.78 -3.86
C THR A 55 -8.22 9.06 -4.06
N PHE A 56 -7.93 10.11 -4.84
CA PHE A 56 -6.55 10.49 -5.12
C PHE A 56 -5.98 11.36 -4.01
N ILE A 57 -4.78 11.03 -3.55
CA ILE A 57 -4.05 11.92 -2.63
C ILE A 57 -3.65 13.20 -3.38
N PRO A 58 -3.59 14.36 -2.70
CA PRO A 58 -3.15 15.61 -3.32
C PRO A 58 -1.76 15.46 -3.95
N LYS A 59 -1.54 16.14 -5.05
CA LYS A 59 -0.22 16.19 -5.69
C LYS A 59 0.82 16.68 -4.67
N ARG A 60 1.99 16.05 -4.65
CA ARG A 60 3.10 16.30 -3.71
C ARG A 60 2.84 15.91 -2.26
N ALA A 61 1.74 15.25 -1.96
CA ALA A 61 1.43 14.75 -0.62
C ALA A 61 1.65 13.22 -0.51
N CYS A 62 2.73 12.71 -1.10
CA CYS A 62 3.07 11.28 -1.10
C CYS A 62 3.18 10.68 0.32
N TRP A 63 3.50 11.52 1.32
CA TRP A 63 3.54 11.12 2.72
C TRP A 63 2.18 10.66 3.28
N LEU A 64 1.07 11.02 2.63
CA LEU A 64 -0.27 10.49 2.96
C LEU A 64 -0.45 9.06 2.45
N ASN A 65 0.43 8.57 1.59
CA ASN A 65 0.39 7.18 1.17
C ASN A 65 1.05 6.28 2.21
N LEU A 66 0.24 5.71 3.09
CA LEU A 66 0.71 4.84 4.17
C LEU A 66 1.44 3.59 3.70
N GLN A 67 1.29 3.21 2.43
CA GLN A 67 2.01 2.09 1.85
C GLN A 67 3.52 2.30 1.84
N GLU A 68 4.01 3.54 1.81
CA GLU A 68 5.46 3.81 1.88
C GLU A 68 6.07 3.33 3.20
N GLY A 69 5.36 3.54 4.32
CA GLY A 69 5.77 3.02 5.62
C GLY A 69 5.83 1.50 5.64
N TRP A 70 4.81 0.85 5.07
CA TRP A 70 4.77 -0.60 4.94
C TRP A 70 5.88 -1.11 4.02
N TRP A 71 6.12 -0.48 2.87
CA TRP A 71 7.19 -0.86 1.94
C TRP A 71 8.58 -0.73 2.57
N ARG A 72 8.81 0.23 3.45
CA ARG A 72 10.06 0.37 4.19
C ARG A 72 10.29 -0.82 5.12
N LEU A 73 9.27 -1.22 5.86
CA LEU A 73 9.33 -2.39 6.74
C LEU A 73 9.54 -3.68 5.93
N PHE A 74 8.77 -3.83 4.86
CA PHE A 74 8.86 -4.98 3.97
C PHE A 74 10.26 -5.13 3.35
N ARG A 75 10.81 -4.07 2.75
CA ARG A 75 12.16 -4.09 2.17
C ARG A 75 13.21 -4.46 3.20
N ARG A 76 13.10 -3.92 4.40
CA ARG A 76 14.03 -4.25 5.48
C ARG A 76 13.95 -5.71 5.89
N GLN A 77 12.77 -6.31 5.89
CA GLN A 77 12.57 -7.68 6.33
C GLN A 77 12.81 -8.71 5.22
N ALA A 78 12.44 -8.39 3.98
CA ALA A 78 12.50 -9.33 2.87
C ALA A 78 13.79 -9.27 2.06
N LEU A 79 14.42 -8.08 1.96
CA LEU A 79 15.47 -7.86 0.96
C LEU A 79 16.78 -7.33 1.54
N ALA A 80 16.75 -6.58 2.65
CA ALA A 80 17.94 -5.93 3.16
C ALA A 80 18.97 -6.96 3.69
N GLY A 81 20.23 -6.79 3.26
CA GLY A 81 21.32 -7.66 3.68
C GLY A 81 21.29 -9.06 3.08
N GLN A 82 20.45 -9.31 2.07
CA GLN A 82 20.36 -10.58 1.36
C GLN A 82 20.84 -10.43 -0.09
N SER A 83 21.48 -11.48 -0.57
CA SER A 83 21.82 -11.66 -1.99
C SER A 83 20.97 -12.79 -2.54
N PHE A 84 20.39 -12.58 -3.71
CA PHE A 84 19.53 -13.54 -4.38
C PHE A 84 20.18 -13.97 -5.68
N ALA A 85 20.27 -15.28 -5.90
CA ALA A 85 20.80 -15.84 -7.13
C ALA A 85 19.72 -15.96 -8.22
N THR A 86 18.46 -16.15 -7.82
CA THR A 86 17.34 -16.35 -8.74
C THR A 86 16.11 -15.51 -8.39
N PRO A 87 15.23 -15.21 -9.37
CA PRO A 87 13.95 -14.54 -9.11
C PRO A 87 13.02 -15.31 -8.15
N GLU A 88 13.15 -16.63 -8.13
CA GLU A 88 12.34 -17.51 -7.27
C GLU A 88 12.68 -17.30 -5.80
N GLU A 89 13.97 -17.11 -5.49
CA GLU A 89 14.42 -16.78 -4.12
C GLU A 89 13.82 -15.46 -3.64
N ILE A 90 13.79 -14.44 -4.51
CA ILE A 90 13.14 -13.16 -4.20
C ILE A 90 11.65 -13.38 -3.95
N THR A 91 10.99 -14.19 -4.79
CA THR A 91 9.57 -14.51 -4.63
C THR A 91 9.30 -15.20 -3.31
N LEU A 92 10.14 -16.16 -2.93
CA LEU A 92 10.02 -16.86 -1.65
C LEU A 92 10.25 -15.92 -0.46
N ALA A 93 11.32 -15.12 -0.49
CA ALA A 93 11.63 -14.15 0.56
C ALA A 93 10.49 -13.14 0.77
N THR A 94 9.92 -12.63 -0.32
CA THR A 94 8.79 -11.70 -0.27
C THR A 94 7.53 -12.36 0.30
N LYS A 95 7.26 -13.62 -0.05
CA LYS A 95 6.13 -14.39 0.48
C LYS A 95 6.27 -14.61 1.99
N VAL A 96 7.44 -15.05 2.44
CA VAL A 96 7.73 -15.26 3.87
C VAL A 96 7.60 -13.96 4.66
N ALA A 97 8.22 -12.88 4.18
CA ALA A 97 8.14 -11.57 4.84
C ALA A 97 6.70 -11.05 4.92
N THR A 98 5.91 -11.24 3.87
CA THR A 98 4.49 -10.86 3.85
C THR A 98 3.70 -11.63 4.91
N CYS A 99 3.88 -12.94 4.99
CA CYS A 99 3.23 -13.77 6.01
C CYS A 99 3.60 -13.32 7.43
N GLN A 100 4.89 -13.06 7.69
CA GLN A 100 5.37 -12.62 9.00
C GLN A 100 4.85 -11.21 9.38
N LEU A 101 4.78 -10.29 8.42
CA LEU A 101 4.21 -8.95 8.64
C LEU A 101 2.72 -9.03 8.93
N ASN A 102 1.99 -9.86 8.18
CA ASN A 102 0.56 -10.05 8.39
C ASN A 102 0.24 -10.71 9.73
N ALA A 103 1.03 -11.68 10.17
CA ALA A 103 0.86 -12.34 11.48
C ALA A 103 1.03 -11.36 12.66
N ARG A 104 1.73 -10.24 12.45
CA ARG A 104 1.95 -9.19 13.45
C ARG A 104 1.20 -7.90 13.12
N ALA A 105 0.32 -7.93 12.11
CA ALA A 105 -0.42 -6.76 11.68
C ALA A 105 -1.33 -6.24 12.80
N ARG A 106 -1.33 -4.92 12.97
CA ARG A 106 -2.24 -4.20 13.87
C ARG A 106 -2.96 -3.12 13.07
N PRO A 107 -4.19 -2.76 13.43
CA PRO A 107 -4.87 -1.65 12.79
C PRO A 107 -3.99 -0.40 12.79
N TRP A 108 -3.94 0.29 11.67
CA TRP A 108 -3.21 1.54 11.57
C TRP A 108 -3.95 2.63 12.34
N VAL A 109 -3.23 3.30 13.22
CA VAL A 109 -3.76 4.43 13.97
C VAL A 109 -3.27 5.72 13.31
N TRP A 110 -4.18 6.51 12.79
CA TRP A 110 -3.90 7.83 12.26
C TRP A 110 -3.60 8.80 13.39
N GLY A 111 -2.40 9.36 13.36
CA GLY A 111 -1.96 10.26 14.41
C GLY A 111 -1.57 9.53 15.71
N ARG A 112 -1.02 10.27 16.63
CA ARG A 112 -0.80 9.78 17.98
C ARG A 112 -2.10 9.94 18.76
N PRO A 113 -2.50 8.96 19.59
CA PRO A 113 -3.55 9.21 20.57
C PRO A 113 -3.17 10.45 21.38
N PRO A 114 -4.13 11.29 21.77
CA PRO A 114 -3.84 12.46 22.58
C PRO A 114 -3.07 12.00 23.82
N LEU A 115 -1.87 12.54 23.99
CA LEU A 115 -1.05 12.23 25.15
C LEU A 115 -1.81 12.68 26.39
N SER A 116 -1.84 11.83 27.42
CA SER A 116 -2.38 12.25 28.71
C SER A 116 -1.67 13.56 29.13
N PRO A 117 -2.35 14.45 29.90
CA PRO A 117 -1.79 15.74 30.30
C PRO A 117 -0.38 15.67 30.91
N ARG A 118 -0.04 14.55 31.54
CA ARG A 118 1.29 14.29 32.13
C ARG A 118 2.40 14.08 31.10
N HIS A 119 2.09 13.71 29.84
CA HIS A 119 3.07 13.44 28.80
C HIS A 119 3.27 14.62 27.82
N ARG A 120 2.47 15.69 27.96
CA ARG A 120 2.60 16.89 27.11
C ARG A 120 3.97 17.60 27.22
N ARG A 121 4.74 17.36 28.28
CA ARG A 121 6.08 17.96 28.47
C ARG A 121 7.19 17.32 27.64
N ARG A 122 6.95 16.18 26.97
CA ARG A 122 7.90 15.56 26.04
C ARG A 122 7.39 15.65 24.61
N VAL A 123 7.22 16.85 24.11
CA VAL A 123 7.13 17.06 22.66
C VAL A 123 8.53 16.81 22.12
N LEU A 124 8.77 15.61 21.64
CA LEU A 124 9.91 15.35 20.78
C LEU A 124 9.64 16.08 19.48
N VAL A 125 10.20 17.26 19.34
CA VAL A 125 10.28 17.96 18.07
C VAL A 125 11.21 17.11 17.20
N TYR A 126 10.67 16.36 16.26
CA TYR A 126 11.47 15.80 15.18
C TYR A 126 11.94 16.96 14.34
N ARG A 127 13.20 17.37 14.52
CA ARG A 127 13.89 18.17 13.51
C ARG A 127 14.07 17.24 12.30
N LEU A 128 13.46 17.61 11.19
CA LEU A 128 13.72 17.07 9.87
C LEU A 128 15.13 17.44 9.44
#